data_db378d36c24e6fd97ba1a7a5592d3cb3
#
_entry.id   db378d36c24e6fd97ba1a7a5592d3cb3
#
_cell.length_a   1.000
_cell.length_b   1.000
_cell.length_c   1.000
_cell.angle_alpha   90.00
_cell.angle_beta   90.00
_cell.angle_gamma   90.00
#
_symmetry.space_group_name_H-M   'P 1'
#
loop_
_entity.id
_entity.type
_entity.pdbx_description
1 polymer ?
#
loop_
_entity_poly.entity_id
_entity_poly.type
_entity_poly.pdbx_seq_one_letter_code
_entity_poly.pdbx_strand_id
1 'polypeptide(L)'
;GERRLAYAKLKLAGLGQAPVHLAVCADEATDVGHGLGRQTMPETLRYSVVTAVQILWLAARAEGLGVGWVSILDPDAACRTLELPRDWSLVAYLCIGWPEEEHDDPELERHGWQERLNDLATAPLRR
;
A
#
# COMPACT_ATOMS: atom_id res chain seq x y z
N GLY A 1 -3.19 22.38 9.79
CA GLY A 1 -4.58 22.77 9.72
C GLY A 1 -5.52 21.58 9.91
N GLU A 2 -6.82 21.85 10.04
CA GLU A 2 -7.88 20.87 10.31
C GLU A 2 -7.92 19.70 9.33
N ARG A 3 -7.66 19.96 8.04
CA ARG A 3 -7.62 18.94 6.99
C ARG A 3 -6.52 17.89 7.23
N ARG A 4 -5.37 18.31 7.77
CA ARG A 4 -4.26 17.39 8.10
C ARG A 4 -4.62 16.49 9.29
N LEU A 5 -5.32 17.02 10.27
CA LEU A 5 -5.78 16.25 11.44
C LEU A 5 -6.88 15.26 11.04
N ALA A 6 -7.82 15.67 10.20
CA ALA A 6 -8.85 14.79 9.66
C ALA A 6 -8.24 13.63 8.86
N TYR A 7 -7.27 13.92 7.98
CA TYR A 7 -6.56 12.91 7.21
C TYR A 7 -5.81 11.91 8.09
N ALA A 8 -5.11 12.40 9.11
CA ALA A 8 -4.38 11.53 10.04
C ALA A 8 -5.31 10.56 10.78
N LYS A 9 -6.49 11.02 11.19
CA LYS A 9 -7.50 10.17 11.84
C LYS A 9 -7.98 9.05 10.92
N LEU A 10 -8.29 9.37 9.65
CA LEU A 10 -8.79 8.40 8.67
C LEU A 10 -7.74 7.35 8.32
N LYS A 11 -6.50 7.78 8.07
CA LYS A 11 -5.45 6.91 7.53
C LYS A 11 -4.63 6.16 8.58
N LEU A 12 -4.68 6.59 9.83
CA LEU A 12 -3.88 5.98 10.91
C LEU A 12 -4.71 5.18 11.91
N ALA A 13 -6.03 5.18 11.82
CA ALA A 13 -6.89 4.39 12.70
C ALA A 13 -6.53 2.90 12.67
N GLY A 14 -6.27 2.34 11.49
CA GLY A 14 -5.85 0.96 11.30
C GLY A 14 -4.58 0.57 12.06
N LEU A 15 -3.66 1.52 12.34
CA LEU A 15 -2.46 1.24 13.14
C LEU A 15 -2.76 0.88 14.60
N GLY A 16 -3.89 1.34 15.13
CA GLY A 16 -4.31 1.05 16.50
C GLY A 16 -5.39 -0.03 16.61
N GLN A 17 -6.08 -0.33 15.54
CA GLN A 17 -7.29 -1.15 15.54
C GLN A 17 -7.13 -2.48 14.80
N ALA A 18 -6.32 -2.53 13.72
CA ALA A 18 -6.17 -3.75 12.95
C ALA A 18 -5.43 -4.83 13.75
N PRO A 19 -5.94 -6.07 13.77
CA PRO A 19 -5.31 -7.16 14.51
C PRO A 19 -4.04 -7.71 13.86
N VAL A 20 -3.85 -7.46 12.55
CA VAL A 20 -2.70 -7.95 11.80
C VAL A 20 -2.02 -6.79 11.08
N HIS A 21 -0.70 -6.71 11.25
CA HIS A 21 0.17 -5.78 10.56
C HIS A 21 1.17 -6.55 9.71
N LEU A 22 1.32 -6.16 8.45
CA LEU A 22 2.22 -6.82 7.53
C LEU A 22 3.14 -5.79 6.86
N ALA A 23 4.43 -5.90 7.14
CA ALA A 23 5.45 -5.16 6.39
C ALA A 23 5.85 -5.98 5.15
N VAL A 24 5.63 -5.43 3.98
CA VAL A 24 5.99 -6.07 2.71
C VAL A 24 7.21 -5.36 2.15
N CYS A 25 8.26 -6.12 1.92
CA CYS A 25 9.58 -5.60 1.59
C CYS A 25 10.08 -6.17 0.25
N ALA A 26 11.00 -5.44 -0.37
CA ALA A 26 11.80 -5.92 -1.48
C ALA A 26 13.21 -6.23 -0.98
N ASP A 27 13.73 -7.40 -1.31
CA ASP A 27 15.14 -7.75 -1.14
C ASP A 27 15.94 -7.17 -2.31
N GLU A 28 16.56 -6.01 -2.10
CA GLU A 28 17.29 -5.28 -3.14
C GLU A 28 18.58 -6.00 -3.56
N ALA A 29 19.09 -6.90 -2.73
CA ALA A 29 20.30 -7.68 -3.00
C ALA A 29 20.02 -9.04 -3.66
N THR A 30 18.76 -9.41 -3.86
CA THR A 30 18.39 -10.71 -4.43
C THR A 30 19.09 -10.95 -5.78
N ASP A 31 19.59 -12.17 -6.00
CA ASP A 31 20.14 -12.64 -7.28
C ASP A 31 19.11 -13.42 -8.12
N VAL A 32 17.92 -13.61 -7.59
CA VAL A 32 16.81 -14.29 -8.28
C VAL A 32 16.50 -13.58 -9.59
N GLY A 33 16.38 -14.35 -10.66
CA GLY A 33 16.18 -13.84 -12.02
C GLY A 33 17.44 -13.28 -12.67
N HIS A 34 18.63 -13.49 -12.08
CA HIS A 34 19.93 -13.11 -12.62
C HIS A 34 20.02 -11.63 -13.05
N GLY A 35 19.28 -10.75 -12.38
CA GLY A 35 19.27 -9.32 -12.68
C GLY A 35 18.52 -8.94 -13.96
N LEU A 36 17.77 -9.85 -14.58
CA LEU A 36 17.00 -9.55 -15.80
C LEU A 36 16.04 -8.38 -15.54
N GLY A 37 16.12 -7.36 -16.39
CA GLY A 37 15.29 -6.14 -16.30
C GLY A 37 15.82 -5.10 -15.32
N ARG A 38 16.46 -5.48 -14.22
CA ARG A 38 16.93 -4.54 -13.18
C ARG A 38 18.12 -3.66 -13.61
N GLN A 39 18.86 -4.05 -14.63
CA GLN A 39 19.97 -3.25 -15.14
C GLN A 39 19.52 -1.95 -15.81
N THR A 40 18.35 -1.98 -16.44
CA THR A 40 17.76 -0.83 -17.14
C THR A 40 16.65 -0.14 -16.36
N MET A 41 15.93 -0.91 -15.54
CA MET A 41 14.82 -0.43 -14.71
C MET A 41 14.94 -1.05 -13.31
N PRO A 42 15.83 -0.57 -12.44
CA PRO A 42 16.07 -1.16 -11.11
C PRO A 42 14.83 -1.18 -10.22
N GLU A 43 13.90 -0.24 -10.41
CA GLU A 43 12.64 -0.13 -9.70
C GLU A 43 11.64 -1.28 -9.98
N THR A 44 11.85 -2.08 -11.04
CA THR A 44 10.93 -3.17 -11.42
C THR A 44 10.81 -4.25 -10.34
N LEU A 45 11.82 -4.41 -9.50
CA LEU A 45 11.76 -5.28 -8.34
C LEU A 45 10.62 -4.86 -7.40
N ARG A 46 10.54 -3.57 -7.08
CA ARG A 46 9.48 -3.02 -6.24
C ARG A 46 8.11 -3.08 -6.91
N TYR A 47 8.05 -2.95 -8.24
CA TYR A 47 6.79 -3.11 -8.99
C TYR A 47 6.22 -4.53 -8.84
N SER A 48 7.08 -5.55 -8.82
CA SER A 48 6.67 -6.93 -8.56
C SER A 48 6.06 -7.07 -7.16
N VAL A 49 6.67 -6.42 -6.16
CA VAL A 49 6.14 -6.42 -4.79
C VAL A 49 4.79 -5.71 -4.72
N VAL A 50 4.65 -4.54 -5.37
CA VAL A 50 3.37 -3.80 -5.44
C VAL A 50 2.27 -4.65 -6.09
N THR A 51 2.62 -5.39 -7.15
CA THR A 51 1.68 -6.32 -7.81
C THR A 51 1.24 -7.44 -6.86
N ALA A 52 2.16 -8.01 -6.07
CA ALA A 52 1.83 -9.00 -5.06
C ALA A 52 0.91 -8.43 -3.96
N VAL A 53 1.15 -7.19 -3.52
CA VAL A 53 0.27 -6.48 -2.58
C VAL A 53 -1.14 -6.32 -3.15
N GLN A 54 -1.27 -5.96 -4.42
CA GLN A 54 -2.58 -5.83 -5.07
C GLN A 54 -3.34 -7.17 -5.12
N ILE A 55 -2.64 -8.27 -5.44
CA ILE A 55 -3.24 -9.61 -5.45
C ILE A 55 -3.69 -10.01 -4.05
N LEU A 56 -2.84 -9.78 -3.03
CA LEU A 56 -3.17 -10.02 -1.63
C LEU A 56 -4.41 -9.23 -1.21
N TRP A 57 -4.50 -7.96 -1.60
CA TRP A 57 -5.66 -7.11 -1.29
C TRP A 57 -6.95 -7.67 -1.85
N LEU A 58 -6.93 -8.05 -3.14
CA LEU A 58 -8.11 -8.64 -3.80
C LEU A 58 -8.49 -9.98 -3.15
N ALA A 59 -7.52 -10.84 -2.84
CA ALA A 59 -7.76 -12.09 -2.14
C ALA A 59 -8.35 -11.88 -0.74
N ALA A 60 -7.80 -10.94 0.03
CA ALA A 60 -8.32 -10.58 1.34
C ALA A 60 -9.77 -10.10 1.26
N ARG A 61 -10.10 -9.25 0.27
CA ARG A 61 -11.48 -8.80 0.04
C ARG A 61 -12.43 -9.93 -0.32
N ALA A 62 -11.97 -10.92 -1.07
CA ALA A 62 -12.78 -12.11 -1.39
C ALA A 62 -13.12 -12.93 -0.14
N GLU A 63 -12.27 -12.88 0.89
CA GLU A 63 -12.47 -13.50 2.19
C GLU A 63 -13.19 -12.57 3.22
N GLY A 64 -13.66 -11.40 2.78
CA GLY A 64 -14.35 -10.42 3.64
C GLY A 64 -13.42 -9.59 4.53
N LEU A 65 -12.10 -9.66 4.31
CA LEU A 65 -11.12 -8.88 5.08
C LEU A 65 -10.92 -7.49 4.47
N GLY A 66 -10.71 -6.49 5.33
CA GLY A 66 -10.24 -5.17 4.98
C GLY A 66 -8.71 -5.10 4.96
N VAL A 67 -8.16 -4.37 4.01
CA VAL A 67 -6.72 -4.07 3.93
C VAL A 67 -6.54 -2.57 3.82
N GLY A 68 -5.75 -1.99 4.72
CA GLY A 68 -5.36 -0.59 4.69
C GLY A 68 -3.86 -0.46 4.43
N TRP A 69 -3.47 0.28 3.39
CA TRP A 69 -2.05 0.58 3.12
C TRP A 69 -1.68 1.92 3.76
N VAL A 70 -0.80 1.86 4.74
CA VAL A 70 -0.28 3.04 5.43
C VAL A 70 1.01 3.51 4.77
N SER A 71 1.00 4.74 4.27
CA SER A 71 2.17 5.40 3.66
C SER A 71 2.61 6.66 4.42
N ILE A 72 1.88 7.06 5.48
CA ILE A 72 2.24 8.18 6.35
C ILE A 72 3.11 7.63 7.48
N LEU A 73 4.34 7.25 7.15
CA LEU A 73 5.35 6.76 8.07
C LEU A 73 6.74 7.12 7.54
N ASP A 74 7.72 7.09 8.43
CA ASP A 74 9.13 7.17 8.06
C ASP A 74 9.61 5.73 7.74
N PRO A 75 9.90 5.40 6.47
CA PRO A 75 10.26 4.05 6.07
C PRO A 75 11.56 3.58 6.72
N ASP A 76 12.53 4.47 6.91
CA ASP A 76 13.81 4.12 7.55
C ASP A 76 13.63 3.83 9.05
N ALA A 77 12.80 4.63 9.73
CA ALA A 77 12.44 4.36 11.11
C ALA A 77 11.67 3.05 11.27
N ALA A 78 10.75 2.77 10.36
CA ALA A 78 10.00 1.50 10.34
C ALA A 78 10.93 0.31 10.11
N CYS A 79 11.85 0.38 9.14
CA CYS A 79 12.84 -0.67 8.89
C CYS A 79 13.72 -0.94 10.13
N ARG A 80 14.16 0.11 10.83
CA ARG A 80 14.94 -0.05 12.07
C ARG A 80 14.12 -0.69 13.18
N THR A 81 12.88 -0.25 13.38
CA THR A 81 11.99 -0.77 14.43
C THR A 81 11.63 -2.23 14.21
N LEU A 82 11.48 -2.63 12.96
CA LEU A 82 11.15 -4.01 12.56
C LEU A 82 12.42 -4.88 12.42
N GLU A 83 13.60 -4.31 12.65
CA GLU A 83 14.89 -5.00 12.53
C GLU A 83 15.09 -5.67 11.17
N LEU A 84 14.66 -5.00 10.09
CA LEU A 84 14.76 -5.54 8.73
C LEU A 84 16.23 -5.64 8.29
N PRO A 85 16.59 -6.62 7.46
CA PRO A 85 17.91 -6.69 6.84
C PRO A 85 18.24 -5.40 6.09
N ARG A 86 19.53 -5.01 6.05
CA ARG A 86 19.98 -3.74 5.45
C ARG A 86 19.66 -3.60 3.97
N ASP A 87 19.64 -4.73 3.28
CA ASP A 87 19.39 -4.79 1.84
C ASP A 87 17.89 -4.90 1.51
N TRP A 88 17.03 -4.84 2.53
CA TRP A 88 15.58 -4.86 2.33
C TRP A 88 15.02 -3.45 2.40
N SER A 89 14.15 -3.12 1.45
CA SER A 89 13.40 -1.86 1.44
C SER A 89 11.92 -2.11 1.73
N LEU A 90 11.35 -1.29 2.61
CA LEU A 90 9.92 -1.32 2.88
C LEU A 90 9.15 -0.80 1.66
N VAL A 91 8.27 -1.61 1.09
CA VAL A 91 7.41 -1.25 -0.03
C VAL A 91 6.01 -0.91 0.44
N ALA A 92 5.44 -1.72 1.35
CA ALA A 92 4.13 -1.48 1.90
C ALA A 92 4.07 -1.84 3.38
N TYR A 93 3.29 -1.05 4.13
CA TYR A 93 2.88 -1.40 5.48
C TYR A 93 1.36 -1.54 5.48
N LEU A 94 0.89 -2.76 5.71
CA LEU A 94 -0.52 -3.11 5.60
C LEU A 94 -1.11 -3.37 6.97
N CYS A 95 -2.32 -2.83 7.20
CA CYS A 95 -3.18 -3.14 8.33
C CYS A 95 -4.32 -4.02 7.82
N ILE A 96 -4.50 -5.20 8.40
CA ILE A 96 -5.47 -6.20 7.92
C ILE A 96 -6.37 -6.60 9.05
N GLY A 97 -7.68 -6.64 8.79
CA GLY A 97 -8.68 -7.04 9.77
C GLY A 97 -10.08 -7.12 9.18
N TRP A 98 -11.04 -7.45 10.00
CA TRP A 98 -12.45 -7.39 9.61
C TRP A 98 -12.88 -5.92 9.55
N PRO A 99 -13.53 -5.47 8.46
CA PRO A 99 -14.07 -4.11 8.39
C PRO A 99 -15.19 -3.93 9.42
N GLU A 100 -15.23 -2.80 10.10
CA GLU A 100 -16.34 -2.45 11.01
C GLU A 100 -17.62 -2.19 10.23
N GLU A 101 -17.49 -1.59 9.04
CA GLU A 101 -18.58 -1.26 8.14
C GLU A 101 -18.17 -1.58 6.70
N GLU A 102 -19.15 -1.98 5.88
CA GLU A 102 -18.95 -2.18 4.45
C GLU A 102 -19.73 -1.13 3.67
N HIS A 103 -19.07 -0.52 2.69
CA HIS A 103 -19.63 0.51 1.84
C HIS A 103 -19.23 0.29 0.38
N ASP A 104 -20.11 0.64 -0.53
CA ASP A 104 -19.87 0.55 -1.98
C ASP A 104 -19.13 1.79 -2.52
N ASP A 105 -19.08 2.87 -1.75
CA ASP A 105 -18.42 4.13 -2.09
C ASP A 105 -17.08 4.28 -1.36
N PRO A 106 -16.12 5.02 -1.94
CA PRO A 106 -14.84 5.25 -1.30
C PRO A 106 -14.95 6.05 -0.01
N GLU A 107 -14.24 5.62 1.04
CA GLU A 107 -14.21 6.28 2.34
C GLU A 107 -13.86 7.77 2.25
N LEU A 108 -12.87 8.13 1.43
CA LEU A 108 -12.44 9.52 1.27
C LEU A 108 -13.50 10.41 0.63
N GLU A 109 -14.37 9.86 -0.21
CA GLU A 109 -15.51 10.54 -0.79
C GLU A 109 -16.57 10.80 0.30
N ARG A 110 -16.93 9.78 1.08
CA ARG A 110 -17.89 9.90 2.19
C ARG A 110 -17.46 10.95 3.22
N HIS A 111 -16.17 11.04 3.49
CA HIS A 111 -15.62 12.03 4.42
C HIS A 111 -15.33 13.40 3.80
N GLY A 112 -15.78 13.65 2.57
CA GLY A 112 -15.63 14.94 1.88
C GLY A 112 -14.16 15.32 1.60
N TRP A 113 -13.25 14.34 1.57
CA TRP A 113 -11.84 14.60 1.29
C TRP A 113 -11.58 14.86 -0.18
N GLN A 114 -12.14 14.02 -1.05
CA GLN A 114 -11.97 14.06 -2.50
C GLN A 114 -13.18 13.43 -3.18
N GLU A 115 -13.79 14.15 -4.11
CA GLU A 115 -14.83 13.60 -4.98
C GLU A 115 -14.24 12.62 -5.99
N ARG A 116 -15.03 11.62 -6.39
CA ARG A 116 -14.65 10.69 -7.45
C ARG A 116 -14.49 11.43 -8.77
N LEU A 117 -13.40 11.16 -9.48
CA LEU A 117 -13.23 11.66 -10.85
C LEU A 117 -14.06 10.79 -11.79
N ASN A 118 -15.11 11.36 -12.39
CA ASN A 118 -16.02 10.65 -13.28
C ASN A 118 -15.48 10.56 -14.73
N ASP A 119 -14.42 11.32 -15.06
CA ASP A 119 -13.86 11.39 -16.42
C ASP A 119 -12.35 11.08 -16.41
N LEU A 120 -12.04 9.81 -16.22
CA LEU A 120 -10.69 9.27 -16.44
C LEU A 120 -10.57 8.74 -17.87
N ALA A 121 -10.83 9.60 -18.85
CA ALA A 121 -10.62 9.26 -20.25
C ALA A 121 -9.13 9.16 -20.57
N THR A 122 -8.51 8.03 -20.26
CA THR A 122 -7.21 7.66 -20.79
C THR A 122 -7.37 7.15 -22.21
N ALA A 123 -7.31 8.06 -23.19
CA ALA A 123 -7.23 7.64 -24.58
C ALA A 123 -5.84 7.01 -24.82
N PRO A 124 -5.75 5.77 -25.30
CA PRO A 124 -4.47 5.20 -25.67
C PRO A 124 -3.86 5.98 -26.83
N LEU A 125 -2.56 6.28 -26.72
CA LEU A 125 -1.83 6.90 -27.83
C LEU A 125 -1.85 5.94 -29.02
N ARG A 126 -2.53 6.33 -30.09
CA ARG A 126 -2.48 5.64 -31.38
C ARG A 126 -1.30 6.22 -32.16
N ARG A 127 -0.33 5.40 -32.50
CA ARG A 127 0.76 5.71 -33.42
C ARG A 127 0.41 5.25 -34.82
#